data_3d792cc4d2bc37345cc8a7ec6b8a104e
#
_entry.id   3d792cc4d2bc37345cc8a7ec6b8a104e
#
_cell.length_a   1.000
_cell.length_b   1.000
_cell.length_c   1.000
_cell.angle_alpha   90.00
_cell.angle_beta   90.00
_cell.angle_gamma   90.00
#
_symmetry.space_group_name_H-M   'P 1'
#
loop_
_entity.id
_entity.type
_entity.pdbx_description
1 polymer ?
#
loop_
_entity_poly.entity_id
_entity_poly.type
_entity_poly.pdbx_seq_one_letter_code
_entity_poly.pdbx_strand_id
1 'polypeptide(L)' 'ERRQQLVKLVKKQSEECKVSIRNIRRDINEKLKQSEKKNDISEDEGRKGHDETQKITDKFVAEVDKIIEAKEKDILEV' A
#
# COMPACT_ATOMS: atom_id res chain seq x y z
N GLU A 1 10.04 28.56 -0.50
CA GLU A 1 8.60 28.38 -0.34
C GLU A 1 7.99 27.41 -1.35
N ARG A 2 8.32 27.58 -2.63
CA ARG A 2 7.86 26.63 -3.66
C ARG A 2 8.30 25.20 -3.38
N ARG A 3 9.54 25.04 -2.90
CA ARG A 3 10.08 23.71 -2.56
C ARG A 3 9.30 23.06 -1.41
N GLN A 4 8.94 23.86 -0.41
CA GLN A 4 8.16 23.37 0.72
C GLN A 4 6.75 22.97 0.27
N GLN A 5 6.15 23.73 -0.63
CA GLN A 5 4.84 23.41 -1.19
C GLN A 5 4.89 22.13 -2.02
N LEU A 6 5.94 21.94 -2.81
CA LEU A 6 6.14 20.73 -3.58
C LEU A 6 6.33 19.51 -2.71
N VAL A 7 7.10 19.64 -1.62
CA VAL A 7 7.29 18.58 -0.64
C VAL A 7 5.95 18.19 0.00
N LYS A 8 5.13 19.17 0.38
CA LYS A 8 3.80 18.90 0.95
C LYS A 8 2.90 18.18 -0.05
N LEU A 9 2.94 18.58 -1.32
CA LEU A 9 2.15 17.94 -2.36
C LEU A 9 2.58 16.49 -2.56
N VAL A 10 3.88 16.23 -2.60
CA VAL A 10 4.45 14.90 -2.73
C VAL A 10 4.03 14.02 -1.55
N LYS A 11 4.08 14.54 -0.32
CA LYS A 11 3.65 13.82 0.87
C LYS A 11 2.17 13.48 0.82
N LYS A 12 1.34 14.42 0.37
CA LYS A 12 -0.10 14.21 0.22
C LYS A 12 -0.39 13.09 -0.79
N GLN A 13 0.27 13.13 -1.94
CA GLN A 13 0.13 12.09 -2.96
C GLN A 13 0.58 10.73 -2.44
N SER A 14 1.65 10.70 -1.65
CA SER A 14 2.14 9.49 -1.00
C SER A 14 1.08 8.88 -0.09
N GLU A 15 0.46 9.69 0.76
CA GLU A 15 -0.60 9.21 1.66
C GLU A 15 -1.81 8.70 0.89
N GLU A 16 -2.21 9.38 -0.19
CA GLU A 16 -3.29 8.92 -1.04
C GLU A 16 -2.99 7.57 -1.68
N CYS A 17 -1.76 7.36 -2.13
CA CYS A 17 -1.30 6.07 -2.66
C CYS A 17 -1.36 4.97 -1.61
N LYS A 18 -0.89 5.24 -0.40
CA LYS A 18 -0.92 4.28 0.70
C LYS A 18 -2.35 3.91 1.08
N VAL A 19 -3.25 4.88 1.12
CA VAL A 19 -4.67 4.63 1.40
C VAL A 19 -5.28 3.73 0.31
N SER A 20 -4.96 3.99 -0.96
CA SER A 20 -5.44 3.16 -2.07
C SER A 20 -4.93 1.71 -1.95
N ILE A 21 -3.66 1.53 -1.59
CA ILE A 21 -3.07 0.21 -1.39
C ILE A 21 -3.78 -0.52 -0.25
N ARG A 22 -4.03 0.17 0.86
CA ARG A 22 -4.74 -0.41 2.01
C ARG A 22 -6.18 -0.79 1.66
N ASN A 23 -6.86 0.02 0.86
CA ASN A 23 -8.22 -0.27 0.41
C ASN A 23 -8.26 -1.53 -0.46
N ILE A 24 -7.31 -1.67 -1.37
CA ILE A 24 -7.18 -2.87 -2.21
C ILE A 24 -6.94 -4.10 -1.33
N ARG A 25 -6.05 -4.00 -0.34
CA ARG A 25 -5.79 -5.08 0.61
C ARG A 25 -7.07 -5.49 1.34
N ARG A 26 -7.84 -4.51 1.80
CA ARG A 26 -9.11 -4.75 2.50
C ARG A 26 -10.09 -5.50 1.61
N ASP A 27 -10.21 -5.09 0.35
CA ASP A 27 -11.10 -5.73 -0.61
C ASP A 27 -10.67 -7.18 -0.88
N ILE A 28 -9.38 -7.43 -1.02
CA ILE A 28 -8.85 -8.79 -1.22
C ILE A 28 -9.13 -9.66 0.01
N ASN A 29 -8.90 -9.13 1.21
CA ASN A 29 -9.17 -9.85 2.46
C ASN A 29 -10.66 -10.20 2.60
N GLU A 30 -11.54 -9.28 2.20
CA GLU A 30 -12.98 -9.51 2.19
C GLU A 30 -13.36 -10.65 1.24
N LYS A 31 -12.82 -10.66 0.04
CA LYS A 31 -13.05 -11.72 -0.95
C LYS A 31 -12.55 -13.08 -0.45
N LEU A 32 -11.39 -13.10 0.21
CA LEU A 32 -10.84 -14.32 0.80
C LEU A 32 -11.77 -14.88 1.88
N LYS A 33 -12.31 -14.03 2.75
CA LYS A 33 -13.26 -14.43 3.76
C LYS A 33 -14.53 -15.01 3.15
N GLN A 34 -15.05 -14.36 2.11
CA GLN A 34 -16.24 -14.86 1.41
C GLN A 34 -16.00 -16.22 0.79
N SER A 35 -14.83 -16.41 0.15
CA SER A 35 -14.44 -17.68 -0.44
C SER A 35 -14.33 -18.80 0.61
N GLU A 36 -13.79 -18.49 1.79
CA GLU A 36 -13.75 -19.43 2.91
C GLU A 36 -15.15 -19.83 3.36
N LYS A 37 -16.07 -18.87 3.49
CA LYS A 37 -17.44 -19.12 3.92
C LYS A 37 -18.19 -19.99 2.90
N LYS A 38 -17.90 -19.83 1.62
CA LYS A 38 -18.50 -20.61 0.55
C LYS A 38 -17.82 -21.97 0.36
N ASN A 39 -16.77 -22.25 1.12
CA ASN A 39 -15.96 -23.46 1.00
C ASN A 39 -15.27 -23.59 -0.37
N ASP A 40 -15.06 -22.48 -1.08
CA ASP A 40 -14.27 -22.46 -2.32
C ASP A 40 -12.78 -22.65 -2.04
N ILE A 41 -12.33 -22.18 -0.88
CA ILE A 41 -10.95 -22.36 -0.38
C ILE A 41 -11.01 -22.85 1.07
N SER A 42 -9.94 -23.53 1.49
CA SER A 42 -9.80 -23.97 2.87
C SER A 42 -9.35 -22.81 3.76
N GLU A 43 -9.47 -22.97 5.08
CA GLU A 43 -8.97 -21.99 6.05
C GLU A 43 -7.46 -21.78 5.89
N ASP A 44 -6.71 -22.85 5.63
CA ASP A 44 -5.26 -22.77 5.42
C ASP A 44 -4.93 -21.97 4.16
N GLU A 45 -5.65 -22.19 3.07
CA GLU A 45 -5.49 -21.44 1.84
C GLU A 45 -5.82 -19.95 2.04
N GLY A 46 -6.88 -19.67 2.78
CA GLY A 46 -7.29 -18.32 3.14
C GLY A 46 -6.19 -17.62 3.94
N ARG A 47 -5.62 -18.31 4.92
CA ARG A 47 -4.54 -17.76 5.75
C ARG A 47 -3.30 -17.44 4.90
N LYS A 48 -2.91 -18.34 4.01
CA LYS A 48 -1.80 -18.10 3.08
C LYS A 48 -2.08 -16.90 2.20
N GLY A 49 -3.30 -16.77 1.68
CA GLY A 49 -3.69 -15.63 0.87
C GLY A 49 -3.60 -14.31 1.63
N HIS A 50 -4.05 -14.29 2.89
CA HIS A 50 -3.93 -13.10 3.74
C HIS A 50 -2.47 -12.74 4.00
N ASP A 51 -1.63 -13.73 4.28
CA ASP A 51 -0.20 -13.51 4.54
C ASP A 51 0.51 -12.97 3.30
N GLU A 52 0.23 -13.53 2.13
CA GLU A 52 0.81 -13.06 0.87
C GLU A 52 0.36 -11.65 0.54
N THR A 53 -0.92 -11.35 0.75
CA THR A 53 -1.47 -10.01 0.53
C THR A 53 -0.78 -9.00 1.44
N GLN A 54 -0.55 -9.36 2.70
CA GLN A 54 0.13 -8.48 3.66
C GLN A 54 1.58 -8.22 3.24
N LYS A 55 2.30 -9.25 2.81
CA LYS A 55 3.68 -9.12 2.34
C LYS A 55 3.78 -8.20 1.12
N ILE A 56 2.89 -8.38 0.15
CA ILE A 56 2.86 -7.56 -1.06
C ILE A 56 2.53 -6.11 -0.70
N THR A 57 1.55 -5.90 0.17
CA THR A 57 1.16 -4.57 0.63
C THR A 57 2.32 -3.86 1.32
N ASP A 58 3.00 -4.54 2.24
CA ASP A 58 4.15 -3.98 2.96
C ASP A 58 5.28 -3.61 1.99
N LYS A 59 5.53 -4.45 1.00
CA LYS A 59 6.54 -4.21 -0.03
C LYS A 59 6.21 -2.96 -0.85
N PHE A 60 4.98 -2.81 -1.30
CA PHE A 60 4.55 -1.64 -2.08
C PHE A 60 4.61 -0.36 -1.26
N VAL A 61 4.18 -0.41 0.00
CA VAL A 61 4.26 0.76 0.91
C VAL A 61 5.72 1.18 1.10
N ALA A 62 6.62 0.22 1.29
CA ALA A 62 8.05 0.51 1.42
C ALA A 62 8.64 1.12 0.14
N GLU A 63 8.23 0.62 -1.03
CA GLU A 63 8.66 1.19 -2.31
C GLU A 63 8.16 2.62 -2.51
N VAL A 64 6.91 2.89 -2.14
CA VAL A 64 6.35 4.25 -2.20
C VAL A 64 7.15 5.18 -1.30
N ASP A 65 7.48 4.76 -0.08
CA ASP A 65 8.29 5.57 0.85
C ASP A 65 9.66 5.89 0.27
N LYS A 66 10.32 4.92 -0.36
CA LYS A 66 11.63 5.13 -1.01
C LYS A 66 11.55 6.14 -2.15
N ILE A 67 10.53 6.03 -2.98
CA ILE A 67 10.33 6.95 -4.11
C ILE A 67 10.09 8.36 -3.59
N ILE A 68 9.29 8.50 -2.54
CA ILE A 68 8.96 9.80 -1.95
C ILE A 68 10.21 10.44 -1.32
N GLU A 69 11.00 9.66 -0.58
CA GLU A 69 12.26 10.15 -0.01
C GLU A 69 13.21 10.65 -1.09
N ALA A 70 13.35 9.89 -2.19
CA ALA A 70 14.20 10.30 -3.30
C ALA A 70 13.70 11.59 -3.94
N LYS A 71 12.39 11.73 -4.14
CA LYS A 71 11.81 12.95 -4.71
C LYS A 71 11.96 14.16 -3.79
N GLU A 72 11.73 13.98 -2.48
CA GLU A 72 11.92 15.05 -1.49
C GLU A 72 13.37 15.52 -1.51
N LYS A 73 14.31 14.60 -1.52
CA LYS A 73 15.73 14.90 -1.58
C LYS A 73 16.08 15.70 -2.84
N ASP A 74 15.60 15.27 -4.01
CA ASP A 74 15.84 15.97 -5.27
C ASP A 74 15.28 17.40 -5.24
N ILE A 75 14.08 17.58 -4.66
CA ILE A 75 13.46 18.91 -4.54
C ILE A 75 14.27 19.82 -3.63
N LEU A 76 14.78 19.29 -2.52
CA LEU A 76 15.48 20.08 -1.50
C LEU A 76 16.93 20.37 -1.86
N GLU A 77 17.58 19.55 -2.67
CA GLU A 77 18.99 19.72 -3.05
C GLU A 77 19.22 20.71 -4.19
N VAL A 78 18.18 21.16 -4.86
CA VAL A 78 18.30 22.13 -5.97
C VAL A 78 18.29 23.59 -5.45
#